data_a30b0414d1606f0b510263a2b490182e
#
_entry.id   a30b0414d1606f0b510263a2b490182e
#
_cell.length_a   1.000
_cell.length_b   1.000
_cell.length_c   1.000
_cell.angle_alpha   90.00
_cell.angle_beta   90.00
_cell.angle_gamma   90.00
#
_symmetry.space_group_name_H-M   'P 1'
#
loop_
_entity.id
_entity.type
_entity.pdbx_description
1 polymer ?
#
loop_
_entity_poly.entity_id
_entity_poly.type
_entity_poly.pdbx_seq_one_letter_code
_entity_poly.pdbx_strand_id
1 'polypeptide(L)'
;MRTLSGLGVLAGLMVLLWRWKATDSGRAWIDKVFLGIPLVGDILIKHQVATFSRMLSTLLAGGMPLVPCLETAGASMSSAKVVRGIREAAVRVREGQPLAKSLEQQKMFPELSVEMIEVGESTGALPAMLNSVAEFYEEDVQTALGAAMALIEPAILIVMAVFVGGILISLYLPIFSLGSNIH
;
A
#
# COMPACT_ATOMS: atom_id res chain seq x y z
N MET A 1 -45.87 20.44 -7.12
CA MET A 1 -45.54 19.10 -7.66
C MET A 1 -44.14 19.02 -8.30
N ARG A 2 -43.47 20.12 -8.59
CA ARG A 2 -42.13 20.14 -9.28
C ARG A 2 -40.93 20.09 -8.33
N THR A 3 -41.09 20.35 -7.05
CA THR A 3 -40.02 20.19 -6.03
C THR A 3 -39.75 18.71 -5.66
N LEU A 4 -40.74 17.86 -5.83
CA LEU A 4 -40.61 16.40 -5.65
C LEU A 4 -39.74 15.75 -6.76
N SER A 5 -39.71 16.35 -7.97
CA SER A 5 -38.89 15.83 -9.07
C SER A 5 -37.39 16.07 -8.84
N GLY A 6 -36.99 17.19 -8.23
CA GLY A 6 -35.59 17.48 -7.92
C GLY A 6 -35.04 16.57 -6.82
N LEU A 7 -35.83 16.30 -5.79
CA LEU A 7 -35.51 15.36 -4.73
C LEU A 7 -35.43 13.90 -5.27
N GLY A 8 -36.31 13.55 -6.21
CA GLY A 8 -36.33 12.25 -6.87
C GLY A 8 -35.09 12.01 -7.73
N VAL A 9 -34.58 13.04 -8.42
CA VAL A 9 -33.38 12.96 -9.23
C VAL A 9 -32.12 12.81 -8.34
N LEU A 10 -32.01 13.56 -7.23
CA LEU A 10 -30.93 13.44 -6.27
C LEU A 10 -30.94 12.09 -5.57
N ALA A 11 -32.10 11.63 -5.13
CA ALA A 11 -32.27 10.29 -4.55
C ALA A 11 -31.99 9.19 -5.57
N GLY A 12 -32.43 9.36 -6.83
CA GLY A 12 -32.13 8.44 -7.93
C GLY A 12 -30.65 8.35 -8.25
N LEU A 13 -29.93 9.48 -8.27
CA LEU A 13 -28.47 9.53 -8.49
C LEU A 13 -27.72 8.90 -7.31
N MET A 14 -28.16 9.13 -6.08
CA MET A 14 -27.59 8.53 -4.89
C MET A 14 -27.84 7.02 -4.82
N VAL A 15 -29.04 6.57 -5.21
CA VAL A 15 -29.39 5.15 -5.32
C VAL A 15 -28.65 4.49 -6.49
N LEU A 16 -28.43 5.19 -7.61
CA LEU A 16 -27.67 4.70 -8.75
C LEU A 16 -26.19 4.51 -8.38
N LEU A 17 -25.61 5.48 -7.67
CA LEU A 17 -24.25 5.39 -7.14
C LEU A 17 -24.11 4.29 -6.08
N TRP A 18 -25.15 4.09 -5.27
CA TRP A 18 -25.17 3.05 -4.26
C TRP A 18 -25.33 1.65 -4.88
N ARG A 19 -26.19 1.53 -5.89
CA ARG A 19 -26.33 0.30 -6.67
C ARG A 19 -25.09 -0.02 -7.50
N TRP A 20 -24.37 1.00 -7.99
CA TRP A 20 -23.11 0.81 -8.70
C TRP A 20 -22.01 0.28 -7.78
N LYS A 21 -21.96 0.76 -6.53
CA LYS A 21 -21.08 0.18 -5.48
C LYS A 21 -21.49 -1.22 -5.04
N ALA A 22 -22.76 -1.58 -5.16
CA ALA A 22 -23.29 -2.90 -4.78
C ALA A 22 -23.24 -3.94 -5.90
N THR A 23 -22.90 -3.52 -7.12
CA THR A 23 -22.77 -4.45 -8.25
C THR A 23 -21.37 -5.07 -8.22
N ASP A 24 -21.30 -6.39 -8.39
CA ASP A 24 -20.02 -7.13 -8.43
C ASP A 24 -19.02 -6.56 -9.46
N SER A 25 -19.52 -5.94 -10.53
CA SER A 25 -18.72 -5.17 -11.49
C SER A 25 -18.09 -3.90 -10.91
N GLY A 26 -18.77 -3.20 -9.96
CA GLY A 26 -18.23 -2.01 -9.28
C GLY A 26 -17.14 -2.39 -8.29
N ARG A 27 -17.31 -3.50 -7.56
CA ARG A 27 -16.28 -4.06 -6.67
C ARG A 27 -15.09 -4.57 -7.47
N ALA A 28 -15.31 -5.29 -8.55
CA ALA A 28 -14.25 -5.76 -9.44
C ALA A 28 -13.49 -4.60 -10.12
N TRP A 29 -14.15 -3.45 -10.37
CA TRP A 29 -13.49 -2.27 -10.92
C TRP A 29 -12.71 -1.52 -9.85
N ILE A 30 -13.24 -1.38 -8.64
CA ILE A 30 -12.54 -0.82 -7.48
C ILE A 30 -11.35 -1.72 -7.10
N ASP A 31 -11.55 -3.04 -7.04
CA ASP A 31 -10.46 -4.00 -6.82
C ASP A 31 -9.44 -3.96 -7.96
N LYS A 32 -9.88 -3.81 -9.22
CA LYS A 32 -8.97 -3.71 -10.38
C LYS A 32 -8.23 -2.38 -10.43
N VAL A 33 -8.82 -1.29 -9.95
CA VAL A 33 -8.17 0.02 -9.82
C VAL A 33 -7.27 0.06 -8.58
N PHE A 34 -7.68 -0.51 -7.44
CA PHE A 34 -6.85 -0.60 -6.24
C PHE A 34 -5.74 -1.66 -6.35
N LEU A 35 -6.01 -2.81 -6.96
CA LEU A 35 -5.01 -3.85 -7.26
C LEU A 35 -4.22 -3.56 -8.54
N GLY A 36 -4.72 -2.69 -9.40
CA GLY A 36 -4.03 -2.18 -10.58
C GLY A 36 -3.12 -0.99 -10.31
N ILE A 37 -3.06 -0.50 -9.06
CA ILE A 37 -2.02 0.43 -8.64
C ILE A 37 -0.80 -0.43 -8.24
N PRO A 38 0.20 -0.59 -9.10
CA PRO A 38 1.42 -1.37 -8.80
C PRO A 38 2.15 -0.84 -7.56
N LEU A 39 1.83 0.39 -7.14
CA LEU A 39 2.37 1.06 -5.96
C LEU A 39 2.07 0.31 -4.65
N VAL A 40 0.87 -0.24 -4.47
CA VAL A 40 0.48 -0.88 -3.19
C VAL A 40 1.26 -2.18 -2.97
N GLY A 41 1.46 -2.96 -4.03
CA GLY A 41 2.25 -4.19 -3.96
C GLY A 41 3.72 -3.93 -3.62
N ASP A 42 4.30 -2.90 -4.24
CA ASP A 42 5.69 -2.49 -4.01
C ASP A 42 5.89 -1.96 -2.58
N ILE A 43 5.00 -1.10 -2.10
CA ILE A 43 5.02 -0.59 -0.71
C ILE A 43 4.93 -1.74 0.30
N LEU A 44 4.07 -2.72 0.07
CA LEU A 44 3.93 -3.86 0.98
C LEU A 44 5.19 -4.73 1.01
N ILE A 45 5.83 -4.95 -0.14
CA ILE A 45 7.10 -5.70 -0.21
C ILE A 45 8.19 -4.92 0.52
N LYS A 46 8.35 -3.62 0.24
CA LYS A 46 9.34 -2.74 0.88
C LYS A 46 9.14 -2.68 2.40
N HIS A 47 7.91 -2.56 2.87
CA HIS A 47 7.60 -2.60 4.29
C HIS A 47 7.99 -3.93 4.94
N GLN A 48 7.75 -5.06 4.29
CA GLN A 48 8.15 -6.36 4.81
C GLN A 48 9.66 -6.54 4.83
N VAL A 49 10.38 -6.06 3.79
CA VAL A 49 11.85 -6.06 3.75
C VAL A 49 12.41 -5.21 4.87
N ALA A 50 11.88 -4.01 5.09
CA ALA A 50 12.27 -3.13 6.19
C ALA A 50 12.08 -3.80 7.55
N THR A 51 10.89 -4.34 7.81
CA THR A 51 10.55 -5.02 9.07
C THR A 51 11.44 -6.24 9.31
N PHE A 52 11.64 -7.06 8.28
CA PHE A 52 12.54 -8.23 8.35
C PHE A 52 13.96 -7.81 8.65
N SER A 53 14.51 -6.83 7.91
CA SER A 53 15.89 -6.35 8.08
C SER A 53 16.10 -5.73 9.45
N ARG A 54 15.16 -4.95 9.96
CA ARG A 54 15.18 -4.35 11.30
C ARG A 54 15.25 -5.41 12.38
N MET A 55 14.39 -6.43 12.28
CA MET A 55 14.33 -7.50 13.25
C MET A 55 15.60 -8.36 13.21
N LEU A 56 16.06 -8.70 12.01
CA LEU A 56 17.28 -9.50 11.82
C LEU A 56 18.53 -8.77 12.34
N SER A 57 18.64 -7.47 12.05
CA SER A 57 19.70 -6.61 12.58
C SER A 57 19.74 -6.62 14.11
N THR A 58 18.57 -6.43 14.74
CA THR A 58 18.44 -6.37 16.20
C THR A 58 18.83 -7.70 16.86
N LEU A 59 18.38 -8.82 16.30
CA LEU A 59 18.68 -10.15 16.82
C LEU A 59 20.18 -10.50 16.67
N LEU A 60 20.78 -10.15 15.54
CA LEU A 60 22.21 -10.35 15.29
C LEU A 60 23.08 -9.47 16.18
N ALA A 61 22.68 -8.19 16.37
CA ALA A 61 23.37 -7.29 17.29
C ALA A 61 23.28 -7.77 18.75
N GLY A 62 22.20 -8.50 19.09
CA GLY A 62 22.06 -9.20 20.38
C GLY A 62 22.91 -10.47 20.52
N GLY A 63 23.72 -10.83 19.51
CA GLY A 63 24.61 -11.99 19.53
C GLY A 63 23.93 -13.33 19.21
N MET A 64 22.70 -13.30 18.70
CA MET A 64 22.00 -14.52 18.29
C MET A 64 22.60 -15.05 16.97
N PRO A 65 22.82 -16.38 16.82
CA PRO A 65 23.33 -16.95 15.56
C PRO A 65 22.39 -16.69 14.38
N LEU A 66 22.95 -16.56 13.17
CA LEU A 66 22.24 -16.14 11.95
C LEU A 66 21.00 -17.01 11.64
N VAL A 67 21.13 -18.34 11.70
CA VAL A 67 20.02 -19.24 11.35
C VAL A 67 18.81 -19.09 12.29
N PRO A 68 18.95 -19.13 13.62
CA PRO A 68 17.86 -18.81 14.56
C PRO A 68 17.27 -17.41 14.36
N CYS A 69 18.11 -16.40 14.02
CA CYS A 69 17.63 -15.06 13.69
C CYS A 69 16.69 -15.08 12.49
N LEU A 70 17.06 -15.77 11.42
CA LEU A 70 16.27 -15.91 10.20
C LEU A 70 14.92 -16.58 10.47
N GLU A 71 14.93 -17.66 11.27
CA GLU A 71 13.71 -18.38 11.65
C GLU A 71 12.76 -17.49 12.47
N THR A 72 13.30 -16.76 13.45
CA THR A 72 12.52 -15.86 14.33
C THR A 72 11.97 -14.66 13.55
N ALA A 73 12.83 -13.98 12.79
CA ALA A 73 12.41 -12.85 11.97
C ALA A 73 11.41 -13.28 10.90
N GLY A 74 11.64 -14.42 10.26
CA GLY A 74 10.73 -14.97 9.24
C GLY A 74 9.36 -15.34 9.80
N ALA A 75 9.28 -15.91 11.00
CA ALA A 75 8.03 -16.28 11.65
C ALA A 75 7.15 -15.06 11.99
N SER A 76 7.75 -13.87 12.13
CA SER A 76 7.06 -12.61 12.47
C SER A 76 6.49 -11.88 11.24
N MET A 77 6.74 -12.37 10.02
CA MET A 77 6.25 -11.75 8.80
C MET A 77 4.77 -12.02 8.56
N SER A 78 4.06 -11.01 8.05
CA SER A 78 2.61 -11.09 7.80
C SER A 78 2.26 -11.90 6.55
N SER A 79 3.13 -11.94 5.55
CA SER A 79 2.87 -12.63 4.28
C SER A 79 3.34 -14.08 4.33
N ALA A 80 2.43 -15.01 4.11
CA ALA A 80 2.76 -16.44 4.01
C ALA A 80 3.81 -16.75 2.92
N LYS A 81 3.84 -15.95 1.84
CA LYS A 81 4.84 -16.07 0.78
C LYS A 81 6.23 -15.69 1.30
N VAL A 82 6.33 -14.58 2.05
CA VAL A 82 7.59 -14.10 2.64
C VAL A 82 8.09 -15.06 3.70
N VAL A 83 7.21 -15.52 4.60
CA VAL A 83 7.54 -16.55 5.60
C VAL A 83 8.17 -17.79 4.97
N ARG A 84 7.57 -18.29 3.90
CA ARG A 84 8.06 -19.45 3.17
C ARG A 84 9.44 -19.20 2.56
N GLY A 85 9.60 -18.07 1.87
CA GLY A 85 10.87 -17.73 1.22
C GLY A 85 12.02 -17.54 2.23
N ILE A 86 11.76 -16.88 3.37
CA ILE A 86 12.77 -16.75 4.43
C ILE A 86 13.13 -18.11 5.03
N ARG A 87 12.14 -18.99 5.22
CA ARG A 87 12.39 -20.35 5.71
C ARG A 87 13.27 -21.16 4.74
N GLU A 88 13.01 -21.06 3.45
CA GLU A 88 13.85 -21.70 2.43
C GLU A 88 15.27 -21.11 2.41
N ALA A 89 15.40 -19.78 2.55
CA ALA A 89 16.71 -19.14 2.67
C ALA A 89 17.45 -19.62 3.94
N ALA A 90 16.76 -19.74 5.09
CA ALA A 90 17.37 -20.25 6.32
C ALA A 90 17.90 -21.67 6.20
N VAL A 91 17.22 -22.54 5.44
CA VAL A 91 17.71 -23.90 5.13
C VAL A 91 19.03 -23.84 4.35
N ARG A 92 19.08 -23.00 3.30
CA ARG A 92 20.31 -22.84 2.49
C ARG A 92 21.47 -22.26 3.27
N VAL A 93 21.18 -21.25 4.12
CA VAL A 93 22.22 -20.67 5.00
C VAL A 93 22.72 -21.71 6.00
N ARG A 94 21.87 -22.60 6.50
CA ARG A 94 22.27 -23.72 7.35
C ARG A 94 23.20 -24.73 6.60
N GLU A 95 22.99 -24.86 5.29
CA GLU A 95 23.84 -25.67 4.39
C GLU A 95 25.14 -24.95 3.99
N GLY A 96 25.38 -23.74 4.50
CA GLY A 96 26.59 -22.96 4.25
C GLY A 96 26.52 -22.02 3.04
N GLN A 97 25.36 -21.82 2.45
CA GLN A 97 25.20 -20.83 1.38
C GLN A 97 25.20 -19.42 1.94
N PRO A 98 25.72 -18.41 1.20
CA PRO A 98 25.63 -17.00 1.59
C PRO A 98 24.19 -16.56 1.75
N LEU A 99 23.93 -15.67 2.75
CA LEU A 99 22.62 -15.14 3.03
C LEU A 99 22.07 -14.32 1.85
N ALA A 100 22.88 -13.41 1.31
CA ALA A 100 22.49 -12.57 0.17
C ALA A 100 21.99 -13.42 -1.00
N LYS A 101 22.78 -14.44 -1.40
CA LYS A 101 22.44 -15.35 -2.49
C LYS A 101 21.18 -16.18 -2.19
N SER A 102 20.98 -16.57 -0.94
CA SER A 102 19.82 -17.35 -0.51
C SER A 102 18.52 -16.52 -0.57
N LEU A 103 18.60 -15.22 -0.26
CA LEU A 103 17.48 -14.27 -0.36
C LEU A 103 17.19 -13.87 -1.81
N GLU A 104 18.21 -13.63 -2.63
CA GLU A 104 18.10 -13.30 -4.05
C GLU A 104 17.25 -14.34 -4.81
N GLN A 105 17.50 -15.62 -4.56
CA GLN A 105 16.79 -16.73 -5.20
C GLN A 105 15.27 -16.71 -4.92
N GLN A 106 14.84 -16.07 -3.85
CA GLN A 106 13.42 -15.96 -3.53
C GLN A 106 12.67 -14.91 -4.39
N LYS A 107 13.40 -14.05 -5.10
CA LYS A 107 12.85 -12.99 -5.98
C LYS A 107 11.78 -12.09 -5.30
N MET A 108 11.89 -11.93 -3.99
CA MET A 108 10.99 -11.12 -3.18
C MET A 108 11.70 -9.91 -2.59
N PHE A 109 13.03 -9.99 -2.49
CA PHE A 109 13.85 -8.92 -1.97
C PHE A 109 14.29 -8.02 -3.12
N PRO A 110 14.13 -6.69 -3.00
CA PRO A 110 14.64 -5.74 -3.97
C PRO A 110 16.16 -5.88 -4.11
N GLU A 111 16.67 -5.67 -5.32
CA GLU A 111 18.09 -5.86 -5.67
C GLU A 111 19.02 -5.10 -4.71
N LEU A 112 18.73 -3.82 -4.45
CA LEU A 112 19.52 -3.01 -3.53
C LEU A 112 19.62 -3.64 -2.12
N SER A 113 18.56 -4.26 -1.61
CA SER A 113 18.62 -4.92 -0.30
C SER A 113 19.54 -6.12 -0.29
N VAL A 114 19.56 -6.87 -1.38
CA VAL A 114 20.44 -8.04 -1.55
C VAL A 114 21.90 -7.59 -1.64
N GLU A 115 22.20 -6.57 -2.43
CA GLU A 115 23.54 -6.00 -2.56
C GLU A 115 24.09 -5.50 -1.21
N MET A 116 23.27 -4.74 -0.45
CA MET A 116 23.67 -4.27 0.88
C MET A 116 23.92 -5.42 1.86
N ILE A 117 23.11 -6.48 1.82
CA ILE A 117 23.30 -7.69 2.62
C ILE A 117 24.60 -8.42 2.22
N GLU A 118 24.89 -8.51 0.92
CA GLU A 118 26.12 -9.11 0.41
C GLU A 118 27.37 -8.37 0.90
N VAL A 119 27.33 -7.02 0.84
CA VAL A 119 28.42 -6.19 1.40
C VAL A 119 28.57 -6.44 2.90
N GLY A 120 27.44 -6.46 3.65
CA GLY A 120 27.46 -6.72 5.09
C GLY A 120 28.00 -8.11 5.44
N GLU A 121 27.65 -9.12 4.65
CA GLU A 121 28.09 -10.49 4.84
C GLU A 121 29.61 -10.65 4.56
N SER A 122 30.09 -10.03 3.47
CA SER A 122 31.52 -10.10 3.08
C SER A 122 32.45 -9.30 4.01
N THR A 123 31.96 -8.21 4.60
CA THR A 123 32.72 -7.34 5.51
C THR A 123 32.57 -7.71 6.99
N GLY A 124 31.65 -8.64 7.31
CA GLY A 124 31.32 -8.97 8.71
C GLY A 124 30.46 -7.91 9.41
N ALA A 125 29.98 -6.90 8.69
CA ALA A 125 29.16 -5.79 9.20
C ALA A 125 27.65 -6.03 8.95
N LEU A 126 27.23 -7.28 8.89
CA LEU A 126 25.86 -7.67 8.53
C LEU A 126 24.77 -6.97 9.38
N PRO A 127 24.90 -6.85 10.73
CA PRO A 127 23.90 -6.13 11.51
C PRO A 127 23.75 -4.67 11.11
N ALA A 128 24.87 -3.99 10.85
CA ALA A 128 24.86 -2.58 10.43
C ALA A 128 24.23 -2.41 9.05
N MET A 129 24.58 -3.25 8.09
CA MET A 129 24.01 -3.20 6.74
C MET A 129 22.51 -3.51 6.73
N LEU A 130 22.07 -4.49 7.51
CA LEU A 130 20.64 -4.78 7.68
C LEU A 130 19.88 -3.62 8.32
N ASN A 131 20.49 -2.90 9.26
CA ASN A 131 19.92 -1.68 9.82
C ASN A 131 19.76 -0.60 8.76
N SER A 132 20.77 -0.39 7.93
CA SER A 132 20.71 0.57 6.81
C SER A 132 19.66 0.20 5.76
N VAL A 133 19.51 -1.09 5.45
CA VAL A 133 18.43 -1.60 4.60
C VAL A 133 17.06 -1.26 5.20
N ALA A 134 16.89 -1.48 6.50
CA ALA A 134 15.65 -1.18 7.20
C ALA A 134 15.32 0.32 7.14
N GLU A 135 16.27 1.19 7.47
CA GLU A 135 16.11 2.64 7.44
C GLU A 135 15.72 3.13 6.04
N PHE A 136 16.44 2.67 5.02
CA PHE A 136 16.17 3.04 3.63
C PHE A 136 14.73 2.70 3.19
N TYR A 137 14.29 1.48 3.45
CA TYR A 137 12.94 1.08 3.03
C TYR A 137 11.83 1.62 3.94
N GLU A 138 12.10 1.88 5.22
CA GLU A 138 11.18 2.61 6.11
C GLU A 138 10.91 4.02 5.59
N GLU A 139 11.96 4.75 5.20
CA GLU A 139 11.86 6.10 4.62
C GLU A 139 11.13 6.08 3.26
N ASP A 140 11.45 5.11 2.40
CA ASP A 140 10.82 4.96 1.09
C ASP A 140 9.31 4.66 1.22
N VAL A 141 8.92 3.81 2.17
CA VAL A 141 7.52 3.53 2.50
C VAL A 141 6.81 4.77 3.05
N GLN A 142 7.44 5.52 3.96
CA GLN A 142 6.88 6.76 4.51
C GLN A 142 6.67 7.82 3.43
N THR A 143 7.64 7.97 2.53
CA THR A 143 7.55 8.88 1.39
C THR A 143 6.38 8.50 0.46
N ALA A 144 6.24 7.22 0.13
CA ALA A 144 5.14 6.73 -0.69
C ALA A 144 3.77 6.92 -0.02
N LEU A 145 3.67 6.68 1.30
CA LEU A 145 2.47 6.94 2.07
C LEU A 145 2.14 8.44 2.14
N GLY A 146 3.16 9.30 2.33
CA GLY A 146 2.99 10.75 2.30
C GLY A 146 2.46 11.25 0.97
N ALA A 147 3.01 10.75 -0.15
CA ALA A 147 2.51 11.06 -1.49
C ALA A 147 1.06 10.60 -1.69
N ALA A 148 0.70 9.42 -1.20
CA ALA A 148 -0.69 8.94 -1.26
C ALA A 148 -1.64 9.82 -0.42
N MET A 149 -1.22 10.26 0.77
CA MET A 149 -2.00 11.16 1.62
C MET A 149 -2.18 12.54 0.99
N ALA A 150 -1.16 13.08 0.31
CA ALA A 150 -1.25 14.35 -0.40
C ALA A 150 -2.29 14.36 -1.53
N LEU A 151 -2.64 13.20 -2.07
CA LEU A 151 -3.71 13.07 -3.08
C LEU A 151 -5.12 13.06 -2.47
N ILE A 152 -5.24 12.81 -1.17
CA ILE A 152 -6.55 12.77 -0.48
C ILE A 152 -7.16 14.17 -0.40
N GLU A 153 -6.34 15.20 -0.14
CA GLU A 153 -6.81 16.58 -0.02
C GLU A 153 -7.51 17.09 -1.30
N PRO A 154 -6.88 17.02 -2.50
CA PRO A 154 -7.55 17.39 -3.75
C PRO A 154 -8.79 16.52 -4.03
N ALA A 155 -8.77 15.23 -3.68
CA ALA A 155 -9.90 14.35 -3.89
C ALA A 155 -11.11 14.79 -3.05
N ILE A 156 -10.90 15.16 -1.79
CA ILE A 156 -11.96 15.68 -0.91
C ILE A 156 -12.51 17.00 -1.46
N LEU A 157 -11.64 17.92 -1.91
CA LEU A 157 -12.07 19.20 -2.49
C LEU A 157 -12.94 19.00 -3.73
N ILE A 158 -12.59 18.06 -4.61
CA ILE A 158 -13.39 17.73 -5.80
C ILE A 158 -14.77 17.17 -5.38
N VAL A 159 -14.82 16.25 -4.43
CA VAL A 159 -16.07 15.69 -3.93
C VAL A 159 -16.95 16.78 -3.32
N MET A 160 -16.36 17.67 -2.51
CA MET A 160 -17.09 18.80 -1.91
C MET A 160 -17.58 19.79 -2.97
N ALA A 161 -16.77 20.10 -3.99
CA ALA A 161 -17.16 21.00 -5.09
C ALA A 161 -18.34 20.43 -5.89
N VAL A 162 -18.32 19.12 -6.18
CA VAL A 162 -19.44 18.43 -6.85
C VAL A 162 -20.70 18.45 -5.99
N PHE A 163 -20.57 18.24 -4.69
CA PHE A 163 -21.68 18.24 -3.75
C PHE A 163 -22.31 19.64 -3.63
N VAL A 164 -21.50 20.67 -3.40
CA VAL A 164 -21.96 22.07 -3.30
C VAL A 164 -22.52 22.56 -4.64
N GLY A 165 -21.86 22.25 -5.75
CA GLY A 165 -22.35 22.57 -7.10
C GLY A 165 -23.71 21.93 -7.39
N GLY A 166 -23.91 20.69 -6.98
CA GLY A 166 -25.21 20.00 -7.10
C GLY A 166 -26.31 20.68 -6.29
N ILE A 167 -26.01 21.13 -5.08
CA ILE A 167 -26.97 21.90 -4.25
C ILE A 167 -27.33 23.23 -4.93
N LEU A 168 -26.33 23.98 -5.40
CA LEU A 168 -26.57 25.27 -6.08
C LEU A 168 -27.41 25.10 -7.33
N ILE A 169 -27.12 24.14 -8.18
CA ILE A 169 -27.90 23.83 -9.38
C ILE A 169 -29.35 23.49 -8.99
N SER A 170 -29.54 22.70 -7.95
CA SER A 170 -30.89 22.34 -7.45
C SER A 170 -31.70 23.52 -6.95
N LEU A 171 -31.02 24.53 -6.36
CA LEU A 171 -31.65 25.77 -5.90
C LEU A 171 -31.94 26.75 -7.03
N TYR A 172 -31.05 26.86 -8.02
CA TYR A 172 -31.22 27.83 -9.13
C TYR A 172 -32.19 27.35 -10.20
N LEU A 173 -32.30 26.04 -10.47
CA LEU A 173 -33.22 25.48 -11.46
C LEU A 173 -34.69 25.96 -11.27
N PRO A 174 -35.32 25.97 -10.05
CA PRO A 174 -36.65 26.47 -9.84
C PRO A 174 -36.77 27.98 -10.07
N ILE A 175 -35.74 28.76 -9.72
CA ILE A 175 -35.75 30.24 -9.86
C ILE A 175 -35.77 30.63 -11.34
N PHE A 176 -34.95 29.99 -12.18
CA PHE A 176 -34.94 30.22 -13.62
C PHE A 176 -36.26 29.81 -14.29
N SER A 177 -36.93 28.74 -13.80
CA SER A 177 -38.23 28.31 -14.34
C SER A 177 -39.38 29.22 -13.99
N LEU A 178 -39.29 29.99 -12.90
CA LEU A 178 -40.28 31.02 -12.55
C LEU A 178 -40.10 32.28 -13.40
N GLY A 179 -38.84 32.64 -13.74
CA GLY A 179 -38.58 33.82 -14.61
C GLY A 179 -38.99 33.64 -16.07
N SER A 180 -39.05 32.41 -16.57
CA SER A 180 -39.44 32.12 -17.97
C SER A 180 -40.97 32.06 -18.19
N ASN A 181 -41.80 32.15 -17.13
CA ASN A 181 -43.26 32.04 -17.20
C ASN A 181 -43.97 33.41 -17.04
N ILE A 182 -43.22 34.53 -17.12
CA ILE A 182 -43.75 35.91 -17.03
C ILE A 182 -43.66 36.58 -18.42
N HIS A 183 -44.05 35.87 -19.47
CA HIS A 183 -44.33 36.47 -20.79
C HIS A 183 -45.60 35.87 -21.35
#